data_57a908cf486c1db73dc12bc59c26898f
#
_entry.id   57a908cf486c1db73dc12bc59c26898f
#
_cell.length_a   1.000
_cell.length_b   1.000
_cell.length_c   1.000
_cell.angle_alpha   90.00
_cell.angle_beta   90.00
_cell.angle_gamma   90.00
#
_symmetry.space_group_name_H-M   'P 1'
#
loop_
_entity.id
_entity.type
_entity.pdbx_description
1 polymer ?
#
loop_
_entity_poly.entity_id
_entity_poly.type
_entity_poly.pdbx_seq_one_letter_code
_entity_poly.pdbx_strand_id
1 'polypeptide(L)'
;GCLPTLSPAQYLTGNSCVVTCPDTFYGSVSTLTCTPCVGTCYTCTSSSSCTSCVAGTSLSQNSCIASCPDGQYSSNKVCVACATGCKTCSGTAASCLTCSSTYFMVSASSSCVDTCPTGLYPDPISLSCIGCQSPCTTCTGTQNNCTGCISGKFLQGNVCEDACPTGYYTLNGACAQCPTGCVSCLSAAVCTTCLSGYYTYQTLCFNPCPSPNV
;
A
#
# COMPACT_ATOMS: atom_id res chain seq x y z
N GLY A 1 -38.24 40.87 -25.62
CA GLY A 1 -37.46 40.11 -24.63
C GLY A 1 -38.36 39.09 -23.97
N CYS A 2 -37.82 38.05 -23.38
CA CYS A 2 -38.55 37.04 -22.59
C CYS A 2 -39.05 37.68 -21.30
N LEU A 3 -40.21 37.22 -20.77
CA LEU A 3 -40.83 37.80 -19.60
C LEU A 3 -40.22 37.18 -18.32
N PRO A 4 -39.63 38.00 -17.40
CA PRO A 4 -38.99 37.50 -16.18
C PRO A 4 -39.98 36.98 -15.13
N THR A 5 -41.30 37.22 -15.31
CA THR A 5 -42.37 36.91 -14.36
C THR A 5 -42.98 35.55 -14.55
N LEU A 6 -42.57 34.78 -15.58
CA LEU A 6 -43.08 33.41 -15.79
C LEU A 6 -42.30 32.42 -14.91
N SER A 7 -43.06 31.48 -14.32
CA SER A 7 -42.47 30.34 -13.61
C SER A 7 -42.83 29.08 -14.43
N PRO A 8 -41.84 28.36 -14.96
CA PRO A 8 -40.38 28.56 -14.88
C PRO A 8 -39.89 29.73 -15.73
N ALA A 9 -38.70 30.32 -15.32
CA ALA A 9 -38.07 31.42 -16.03
C ALA A 9 -37.73 31.04 -17.47
N GLN A 10 -37.84 32.02 -18.39
CA GLN A 10 -37.55 31.82 -19.83
C GLN A 10 -36.31 32.63 -20.23
N TYR A 11 -35.50 32.09 -21.13
CA TYR A 11 -34.27 32.66 -21.62
C TYR A 11 -34.35 32.86 -23.14
N LEU A 12 -33.85 33.97 -23.61
CA LEU A 12 -33.79 34.29 -25.05
C LEU A 12 -32.65 33.51 -25.72
N THR A 13 -32.98 32.76 -26.77
CA THR A 13 -32.03 32.15 -27.70
C THR A 13 -32.43 32.47 -29.14
N GLY A 14 -31.55 33.21 -29.86
CA GLY A 14 -31.93 33.77 -31.15
C GLY A 14 -33.16 34.68 -31.02
N ASN A 15 -34.27 34.32 -31.67
CA ASN A 15 -35.53 35.06 -31.63
C ASN A 15 -36.64 34.37 -30.81
N SER A 16 -36.28 33.32 -30.06
CA SER A 16 -37.22 32.48 -29.30
C SER A 16 -36.94 32.49 -27.82
N CYS A 17 -38.00 32.39 -26.99
CA CYS A 17 -37.88 32.22 -25.54
C CYS A 17 -38.00 30.74 -25.23
N VAL A 18 -37.02 30.20 -24.47
CA VAL A 18 -36.94 28.79 -24.06
C VAL A 18 -36.86 28.69 -22.53
N VAL A 19 -37.45 27.65 -21.96
CA VAL A 19 -37.34 27.35 -20.53
C VAL A 19 -35.98 26.74 -20.19
N THR A 20 -35.42 25.97 -21.14
CA THR A 20 -34.11 25.34 -20.99
C THR A 20 -33.25 25.75 -22.17
N CYS A 21 -32.06 26.30 -21.91
CA CYS A 21 -31.09 26.61 -22.97
C CYS A 21 -30.59 25.32 -23.61
N PRO A 22 -30.20 25.36 -24.89
CA PRO A 22 -29.62 24.22 -25.56
C PRO A 22 -28.27 23.85 -24.93
N ASP A 23 -27.78 22.62 -25.20
CA ASP A 23 -26.43 22.19 -24.77
C ASP A 23 -25.41 23.22 -25.17
N THR A 24 -24.34 23.33 -24.40
CA THR A 24 -23.29 24.35 -24.50
C THR A 24 -23.68 25.77 -24.07
N PHE A 25 -24.93 25.98 -23.62
CA PHE A 25 -25.39 27.25 -23.07
C PHE A 25 -26.05 27.07 -21.69
N TYR A 26 -26.03 28.11 -20.87
CA TYR A 26 -26.77 28.19 -19.60
C TYR A 26 -27.69 29.42 -19.58
N GLY A 27 -28.77 29.35 -18.83
CA GLY A 27 -29.68 30.46 -18.66
C GLY A 27 -29.13 31.50 -17.68
N SER A 28 -28.73 32.66 -18.19
CA SER A 28 -28.28 33.77 -17.35
C SER A 28 -29.51 34.50 -16.77
N VAL A 29 -29.68 34.42 -15.46
CA VAL A 29 -30.81 35.11 -14.77
C VAL A 29 -30.69 36.63 -14.77
N SER A 30 -29.50 37.18 -14.93
CA SER A 30 -29.27 38.62 -14.99
C SER A 30 -29.63 39.24 -16.33
N THR A 31 -29.42 38.50 -17.42
CA THR A 31 -29.69 38.99 -18.80
C THR A 31 -30.91 38.34 -19.43
N LEU A 32 -31.48 37.31 -18.83
CA LEU A 32 -32.55 36.48 -19.38
C LEU A 32 -32.22 35.95 -20.79
N THR A 33 -30.95 35.60 -21.00
CA THR A 33 -30.45 35.04 -22.25
C THR A 33 -29.72 33.73 -22.05
N CYS A 34 -29.73 32.87 -23.06
CA CYS A 34 -28.84 31.71 -23.11
C CYS A 34 -27.42 32.18 -23.42
N THR A 35 -26.53 32.03 -22.44
CA THR A 35 -25.11 32.43 -22.52
C THR A 35 -24.26 31.20 -22.72
N PRO A 36 -23.25 31.20 -23.63
CA PRO A 36 -22.43 30.02 -23.86
C PRO A 36 -21.60 29.61 -22.64
N CYS A 37 -21.46 28.31 -22.44
CA CYS A 37 -20.51 27.73 -21.51
C CYS A 37 -19.08 28.06 -21.96
N VAL A 38 -18.14 28.22 -21.00
CA VAL A 38 -16.77 28.64 -21.31
C VAL A 38 -15.83 27.44 -21.45
N GLY A 39 -14.86 27.54 -22.35
CA GLY A 39 -13.77 26.59 -22.49
C GLY A 39 -14.22 25.20 -22.96
N THR A 40 -13.88 24.18 -22.17
CA THR A 40 -14.14 22.77 -22.47
C THR A 40 -15.40 22.22 -21.80
N CYS A 41 -16.25 23.08 -21.22
CA CYS A 41 -17.56 22.72 -20.72
C CYS A 41 -18.50 22.32 -21.87
N TYR A 42 -19.16 21.17 -21.77
CA TYR A 42 -20.26 20.80 -22.67
C TYR A 42 -21.60 21.29 -22.12
N THR A 43 -21.85 21.13 -20.82
CA THR A 43 -22.97 21.74 -20.12
C THR A 43 -22.48 22.49 -18.88
N CYS A 44 -23.16 23.57 -18.49
CA CYS A 44 -22.79 24.40 -17.34
C CYS A 44 -24.02 25.06 -16.70
N THR A 45 -23.89 25.48 -15.45
CA THR A 45 -24.90 26.26 -14.71
C THR A 45 -24.54 27.73 -14.63
N SER A 46 -23.27 28.09 -14.89
CA SER A 46 -22.75 29.44 -15.00
C SER A 46 -21.48 29.44 -15.85
N SER A 47 -20.92 30.62 -16.14
CA SER A 47 -19.66 30.75 -16.87
C SER A 47 -18.47 30.04 -16.23
N SER A 48 -18.52 29.78 -14.90
CA SER A 48 -17.43 29.12 -14.13
C SER A 48 -17.81 27.77 -13.56
N SER A 49 -19.00 27.23 -13.84
CA SER A 49 -19.48 25.99 -13.24
C SER A 49 -19.94 25.01 -14.32
N CYS A 50 -19.02 24.16 -14.77
CA CYS A 50 -19.28 23.04 -15.66
C CYS A 50 -20.04 21.93 -14.95
N THR A 51 -20.98 21.30 -15.64
CA THR A 51 -21.68 20.09 -15.19
C THR A 51 -21.33 18.88 -16.03
N SER A 52 -20.83 19.09 -17.27
CA SER A 52 -20.23 18.03 -18.09
C SER A 52 -19.17 18.62 -19.03
N CYS A 53 -18.33 17.74 -19.58
CA CYS A 53 -17.15 18.11 -20.36
C CYS A 53 -17.21 17.60 -21.80
N VAL A 54 -16.54 18.30 -22.71
CA VAL A 54 -16.31 17.83 -24.10
C VAL A 54 -15.43 16.57 -24.09
N ALA A 55 -15.38 15.85 -25.23
CA ALA A 55 -14.54 14.69 -25.39
C ALA A 55 -13.06 15.04 -25.13
N GLY A 56 -12.34 14.13 -24.47
CA GLY A 56 -10.91 14.32 -24.13
C GLY A 56 -10.65 15.09 -22.83
N THR A 57 -11.72 15.52 -22.11
CA THR A 57 -11.59 16.20 -20.83
C THR A 57 -12.47 15.55 -19.76
N SER A 58 -12.13 15.76 -18.47
CA SER A 58 -12.84 15.22 -17.32
C SER A 58 -13.23 16.32 -16.34
N LEU A 59 -14.41 16.19 -15.74
CA LEU A 59 -14.95 17.11 -14.76
C LEU A 59 -14.22 16.94 -13.41
N SER A 60 -13.65 18.01 -12.92
CA SER A 60 -13.04 18.12 -11.59
C SER A 60 -13.46 19.43 -10.97
N GLN A 61 -14.12 19.40 -9.80
CA GLN A 61 -14.54 20.58 -9.04
C GLN A 61 -15.23 21.66 -9.90
N ASN A 62 -16.21 21.24 -10.72
CA ASN A 62 -16.96 22.11 -11.66
C ASN A 62 -16.14 22.72 -12.82
N SER A 63 -14.93 22.22 -13.07
CA SER A 63 -14.09 22.61 -14.19
C SER A 63 -13.69 21.41 -15.02
N CYS A 64 -13.56 21.58 -16.33
CA CYS A 64 -13.11 20.52 -17.24
C CYS A 64 -11.61 20.61 -17.46
N ILE A 65 -10.90 19.52 -17.16
CA ILE A 65 -9.44 19.41 -17.26
C ILE A 65 -9.02 18.26 -18.17
N ALA A 66 -7.87 18.36 -18.80
CA ALA A 66 -7.38 17.36 -19.76
C ALA A 66 -7.00 16.04 -19.06
N SER A 67 -6.46 16.11 -17.85
CA SER A 67 -6.10 14.93 -17.04
C SER A 67 -6.45 15.17 -15.59
N CYS A 68 -6.95 14.13 -14.91
CA CYS A 68 -7.21 14.20 -13.47
C CYS A 68 -5.90 14.34 -12.70
N PRO A 69 -5.88 15.09 -11.58
CA PRO A 69 -4.70 15.24 -10.74
C PRO A 69 -4.32 13.91 -10.05
N ASP A 70 -3.10 13.85 -9.49
CA ASP A 70 -2.66 12.72 -8.67
C ASP A 70 -3.71 12.40 -7.59
N GLY A 71 -3.89 11.12 -7.31
CA GLY A 71 -4.94 10.61 -6.42
C GLY A 71 -6.32 10.51 -7.06
N GLN A 72 -6.47 10.82 -8.34
CA GLN A 72 -7.73 10.69 -9.07
C GLN A 72 -7.51 10.08 -10.46
N TYR A 73 -8.55 9.46 -11.02
CA TYR A 73 -8.59 8.95 -12.38
C TYR A 73 -9.90 9.34 -13.08
N SER A 74 -9.90 9.37 -14.40
CA SER A 74 -11.11 9.67 -15.16
C SER A 74 -12.02 8.45 -15.24
N SER A 75 -13.23 8.58 -14.70
CA SER A 75 -14.31 7.61 -14.84
C SER A 75 -15.52 8.32 -15.43
N ASN A 76 -16.00 7.89 -16.60
CA ASN A 76 -17.13 8.50 -17.31
C ASN A 76 -17.01 10.05 -17.45
N LYS A 77 -15.83 10.54 -17.76
CA LYS A 77 -15.50 11.98 -17.87
C LYS A 77 -15.62 12.76 -16.56
N VAL A 78 -15.52 12.09 -15.41
CA VAL A 78 -15.46 12.71 -14.09
C VAL A 78 -14.19 12.21 -13.38
N CYS A 79 -13.47 13.09 -12.72
CA CYS A 79 -12.32 12.72 -11.89
C CYS A 79 -12.81 12.13 -10.58
N VAL A 80 -12.51 10.85 -10.35
CA VAL A 80 -12.90 10.06 -9.18
C VAL A 80 -11.65 9.69 -8.39
N ALA A 81 -11.74 9.66 -7.06
CA ALA A 81 -10.60 9.34 -6.20
C ALA A 81 -10.10 7.90 -6.41
N CYS A 82 -8.78 7.74 -6.42
CA CYS A 82 -8.12 6.45 -6.28
C CYS A 82 -8.35 5.87 -4.87
N ALA A 83 -8.12 4.57 -4.69
CA ALA A 83 -8.13 3.93 -3.38
C ALA A 83 -7.02 4.49 -2.48
N THR A 84 -7.22 4.34 -1.17
CA THR A 84 -6.25 4.76 -0.16
C THR A 84 -4.86 4.19 -0.47
N GLY A 85 -3.84 5.03 -0.33
CA GLY A 85 -2.45 4.64 -0.61
C GLY A 85 -2.02 4.75 -2.08
N CYS A 86 -2.94 4.77 -3.06
CA CYS A 86 -2.59 5.02 -4.46
C CYS A 86 -2.24 6.50 -4.66
N LYS A 87 -1.08 6.77 -5.23
CA LYS A 87 -0.74 8.10 -5.77
C LYS A 87 -1.38 8.30 -7.15
N THR A 88 -1.32 7.29 -8.01
CA THR A 88 -2.00 7.29 -9.31
C THR A 88 -2.70 5.95 -9.54
N CYS A 89 -3.83 5.96 -10.21
CA CYS A 89 -4.60 4.75 -10.56
C CYS A 89 -5.22 4.88 -11.95
N SER A 90 -5.65 3.77 -12.56
CA SER A 90 -6.23 3.73 -13.89
C SER A 90 -7.35 2.70 -13.99
N GLY A 91 -8.42 3.04 -14.69
CA GLY A 91 -9.56 2.16 -14.95
C GLY A 91 -10.48 1.97 -13.75
N THR A 92 -9.93 1.70 -12.57
CA THR A 92 -10.67 1.60 -11.30
C THR A 92 -9.90 2.25 -10.16
N ALA A 93 -10.60 2.59 -9.07
CA ALA A 93 -9.97 3.19 -7.89
C ALA A 93 -8.89 2.28 -7.27
N ALA A 94 -9.07 0.96 -7.33
CA ALA A 94 -8.18 -0.04 -6.72
C ALA A 94 -7.00 -0.44 -7.62
N SER A 95 -6.99 -0.07 -8.90
CA SER A 95 -5.89 -0.36 -9.83
C SER A 95 -4.80 0.70 -9.72
N CYS A 96 -3.99 0.63 -8.68
CA CYS A 96 -2.89 1.55 -8.46
C CYS A 96 -1.78 1.36 -9.50
N LEU A 97 -1.28 2.46 -10.05
CA LEU A 97 -0.10 2.50 -10.89
C LEU A 97 1.15 2.86 -10.09
N THR A 98 0.98 3.77 -9.11
CA THR A 98 2.04 4.16 -8.17
C THR A 98 1.46 4.34 -6.78
N CYS A 99 2.29 4.15 -5.76
CA CYS A 99 1.90 4.33 -4.36
C CYS A 99 2.36 5.70 -3.80
N SER A 100 1.65 6.18 -2.79
CA SER A 100 2.07 7.31 -1.97
C SER A 100 3.28 6.91 -1.11
N SER A 101 4.06 7.88 -0.66
CA SER A 101 5.38 7.67 -0.03
C SER A 101 5.44 6.76 1.20
N THR A 102 4.31 6.50 1.85
CA THR A 102 4.21 5.61 3.02
C THR A 102 3.55 4.26 2.71
N TYR A 103 3.29 3.99 1.43
CA TYR A 103 2.64 2.77 0.96
C TYR A 103 3.53 2.02 -0.02
N PHE A 104 3.36 0.70 -0.07
CA PHE A 104 4.13 -0.21 -0.91
C PHE A 104 3.22 -0.94 -1.89
N MET A 105 3.67 -1.07 -3.14
CA MET A 105 2.93 -1.75 -4.21
C MET A 105 2.97 -3.26 -4.02
N VAL A 106 1.81 -3.90 -3.93
CA VAL A 106 1.66 -5.35 -4.07
C VAL A 106 1.34 -5.65 -5.53
N SER A 107 2.34 -6.09 -6.29
CA SER A 107 2.24 -6.28 -7.75
C SER A 107 1.13 -7.27 -8.15
N ALA A 108 0.89 -8.31 -7.35
CA ALA A 108 -0.13 -9.34 -7.63
C ALA A 108 -1.58 -8.77 -7.63
N SER A 109 -1.85 -7.74 -6.85
CA SER A 109 -3.18 -7.11 -6.72
C SER A 109 -3.24 -5.70 -7.28
N SER A 110 -2.12 -5.14 -7.74
CA SER A 110 -1.99 -3.73 -8.14
C SER A 110 -2.54 -2.76 -7.08
N SER A 111 -2.36 -3.09 -5.81
CA SER A 111 -2.83 -2.31 -4.66
C SER A 111 -1.66 -1.77 -3.84
N CYS A 112 -1.88 -0.65 -3.16
CA CYS A 112 -0.91 -0.05 -2.25
C CYS A 112 -1.31 -0.36 -0.80
N VAL A 113 -0.37 -0.89 -0.04
CA VAL A 113 -0.54 -1.28 1.38
C VAL A 113 0.48 -0.56 2.25
N ASP A 114 0.14 -0.26 3.49
CA ASP A 114 1.06 0.29 4.49
C ASP A 114 1.99 -0.78 5.09
N THR A 115 1.53 -2.02 5.09
CA THR A 115 2.28 -3.19 5.58
C THR A 115 2.24 -4.29 4.53
N CYS A 116 3.39 -4.80 4.14
CA CYS A 116 3.47 -5.89 3.16
C CYS A 116 2.91 -7.19 3.72
N PRO A 117 2.19 -7.98 2.91
CA PRO A 117 1.75 -9.32 3.28
C PRO A 117 2.90 -10.25 3.69
N THR A 118 2.59 -11.28 4.49
CA THR A 118 3.55 -12.32 4.91
C THR A 118 4.28 -12.90 3.70
N GLY A 119 5.59 -13.07 3.82
CA GLY A 119 6.45 -13.55 2.73
C GLY A 119 6.97 -12.45 1.81
N LEU A 120 6.55 -11.22 2.02
CA LEU A 120 7.06 -10.02 1.34
C LEU A 120 7.65 -9.06 2.37
N TYR A 121 8.64 -8.26 1.97
CA TYR A 121 9.16 -7.15 2.78
C TYR A 121 9.02 -5.82 2.03
N PRO A 122 8.86 -4.68 2.74
CA PRO A 122 8.78 -3.37 2.12
C PRO A 122 10.16 -2.90 1.65
N ASP A 123 10.29 -2.60 0.36
CA ASP A 123 11.47 -1.96 -0.20
C ASP A 123 11.22 -0.44 -0.33
N PRO A 124 11.90 0.40 0.47
CA PRO A 124 11.68 1.84 0.47
C PRO A 124 12.20 2.55 -0.79
N ILE A 125 13.05 1.89 -1.59
CA ILE A 125 13.61 2.47 -2.82
C ILE A 125 12.58 2.36 -3.96
N SER A 126 12.02 1.16 -4.16
CA SER A 126 11.04 0.91 -5.20
C SER A 126 9.60 1.17 -4.75
N LEU A 127 9.35 1.44 -3.47
CA LEU A 127 8.03 1.52 -2.85
C LEU A 127 7.17 0.29 -3.20
N SER A 128 7.78 -0.89 -3.12
CA SER A 128 7.14 -2.16 -3.48
C SER A 128 7.33 -3.23 -2.41
N CYS A 129 6.36 -4.12 -2.29
CA CYS A 129 6.49 -5.33 -1.49
C CYS A 129 7.23 -6.39 -2.31
N ILE A 130 8.44 -6.75 -1.89
CA ILE A 130 9.33 -7.70 -2.58
C ILE A 130 9.32 -9.04 -1.85
N GLY A 131 9.27 -10.14 -2.60
CA GLY A 131 9.26 -11.51 -2.06
C GLY A 131 10.56 -11.89 -1.36
N CYS A 132 10.44 -12.56 -0.21
CA CYS A 132 11.57 -13.20 0.45
C CYS A 132 12.12 -14.33 -0.43
N GLN A 133 13.43 -14.49 -0.45
CA GLN A 133 14.07 -15.57 -1.19
C GLN A 133 14.06 -16.86 -0.37
N SER A 134 13.72 -17.99 -1.02
CA SER A 134 13.87 -19.32 -0.38
C SER A 134 15.29 -19.52 0.13
N PRO A 135 15.46 -20.07 1.35
CA PRO A 135 14.48 -20.75 2.20
C PRO A 135 13.77 -19.88 3.27
N CYS A 136 13.79 -18.54 3.16
CA CYS A 136 13.03 -17.67 4.06
C CYS A 136 11.52 -17.79 3.81
N THR A 137 10.73 -17.92 4.85
CA THR A 137 9.28 -17.69 4.81
C THR A 137 8.93 -16.23 5.10
N THR A 138 9.75 -15.55 5.88
CA THR A 138 9.67 -14.12 6.18
C THR A 138 11.07 -13.53 6.19
N CYS A 139 11.18 -12.25 5.80
CA CYS A 139 12.45 -11.55 5.73
C CYS A 139 12.27 -10.03 6.01
N THR A 140 13.34 -9.33 6.24
CA THR A 140 13.32 -7.89 6.49
C THR A 140 14.51 -7.19 5.84
N GLY A 141 14.28 -6.02 5.23
CA GLY A 141 15.31 -5.19 4.61
C GLY A 141 15.90 -5.73 3.32
N THR A 142 16.07 -7.05 3.19
CA THR A 142 16.51 -7.73 1.95
C THR A 142 15.85 -9.10 1.84
N GLN A 143 15.84 -9.67 0.63
CA GLN A 143 15.23 -10.96 0.34
C GLN A 143 15.83 -12.12 1.13
N ASN A 144 17.12 -12.03 1.47
CA ASN A 144 17.91 -13.09 2.12
C ASN A 144 18.07 -12.89 3.63
N ASN A 145 17.61 -11.77 4.16
CA ASN A 145 17.66 -11.48 5.60
C ASN A 145 16.45 -12.12 6.30
N CYS A 146 16.51 -13.43 6.50
CA CYS A 146 15.41 -14.24 7.00
C CYS A 146 15.04 -13.85 8.45
N THR A 147 13.75 -13.79 8.72
CA THR A 147 13.17 -13.72 10.08
C THR A 147 12.34 -14.97 10.40
N GLY A 148 12.13 -15.84 9.41
CA GLY A 148 11.50 -17.14 9.54
C GLY A 148 11.91 -18.07 8.40
N CYS A 149 11.87 -19.37 8.63
CA CYS A 149 12.34 -20.39 7.69
C CYS A 149 11.22 -21.33 7.27
N ILE A 150 11.38 -21.94 6.08
CA ILE A 150 10.51 -23.04 5.65
C ILE A 150 10.65 -24.23 6.59
N SER A 151 9.64 -25.13 6.59
CA SER A 151 9.67 -26.36 7.38
C SER A 151 10.95 -27.18 7.11
N GLY A 152 11.58 -27.67 8.16
CA GLY A 152 12.83 -28.44 8.11
C GLY A 152 14.11 -27.59 8.10
N LYS A 153 14.00 -26.26 8.14
CA LYS A 153 15.12 -25.34 8.32
C LYS A 153 15.01 -24.59 9.64
N PHE A 154 16.15 -24.15 10.17
CA PHE A 154 16.27 -23.48 11.46
C PHE A 154 16.93 -22.11 11.28
N LEU A 155 16.35 -21.07 11.88
CA LEU A 155 16.88 -19.72 11.80
C LEU A 155 18.11 -19.59 12.69
N GLN A 156 19.28 -19.33 12.06
CA GLN A 156 20.53 -19.00 12.76
C GLN A 156 20.94 -17.58 12.37
N GLY A 157 20.82 -16.63 13.30
CA GLY A 157 20.93 -15.22 12.95
C GLY A 157 19.84 -14.84 11.94
N ASN A 158 20.24 -14.51 10.71
CA ASN A 158 19.33 -14.12 9.63
C ASN A 158 19.39 -15.11 8.43
N VAL A 159 19.86 -16.32 8.67
CA VAL A 159 20.02 -17.37 7.64
C VAL A 159 19.27 -18.64 8.07
N CYS A 160 18.70 -19.35 7.12
CA CYS A 160 18.02 -20.61 7.36
C CYS A 160 18.95 -21.78 7.06
N GLU A 161 19.31 -22.56 8.09
CA GLU A 161 20.24 -23.69 8.07
C GLU A 161 19.49 -25.03 8.12
N ASP A 162 20.10 -26.10 7.62
CA ASP A 162 19.57 -27.48 7.69
C ASP A 162 19.59 -28.03 9.10
N ALA A 163 20.56 -27.61 9.91
CA ALA A 163 20.74 -27.98 11.30
C ALA A 163 21.40 -26.84 12.06
N CYS A 164 21.14 -26.76 13.35
CA CYS A 164 21.85 -25.79 14.19
C CYS A 164 23.32 -26.17 14.35
N PRO A 165 24.26 -25.19 14.28
CA PRO A 165 25.67 -25.44 14.43
C PRO A 165 26.02 -25.89 15.86
N THR A 166 27.23 -26.43 16.05
CA THR A 166 27.77 -26.80 17.35
C THR A 166 27.66 -25.61 18.32
N GLY A 167 27.22 -25.85 19.54
CA GLY A 167 26.96 -24.83 20.54
C GLY A 167 25.53 -24.27 20.51
N TYR A 168 24.67 -24.81 19.63
CA TYR A 168 23.27 -24.41 19.55
C TYR A 168 22.34 -25.63 19.54
N TYR A 169 21.10 -25.45 19.97
CA TYR A 169 20.00 -26.43 19.90
C TYR A 169 18.78 -25.82 19.22
N THR A 170 17.88 -26.66 18.74
CA THR A 170 16.65 -26.19 18.04
C THR A 170 15.59 -25.78 19.05
N LEU A 171 15.06 -24.56 18.90
CA LEU A 171 13.97 -24.02 19.70
C LEU A 171 13.00 -23.26 18.79
N ASN A 172 11.78 -23.74 18.69
CA ASN A 172 10.70 -23.06 17.92
C ASN A 172 11.09 -22.65 16.49
N GLY A 173 11.83 -23.50 15.78
CA GLY A 173 12.28 -23.22 14.40
C GLY A 173 13.49 -22.32 14.29
N ALA A 174 14.16 -22.00 15.39
CA ALA A 174 15.41 -21.25 15.43
C ALA A 174 16.51 -22.00 16.21
N CYS A 175 17.76 -21.58 16.04
CA CYS A 175 18.89 -22.07 16.78
C CYS A 175 19.12 -21.19 18.01
N ALA A 176 18.96 -21.79 19.20
CA ALA A 176 19.23 -21.15 20.48
C ALA A 176 20.58 -21.62 21.02
N GLN A 177 21.34 -20.71 21.64
CA GLN A 177 22.67 -21.00 22.16
C GLN A 177 22.62 -21.94 23.38
N CYS A 178 23.48 -22.93 23.43
CA CYS A 178 23.68 -23.78 24.58
C CYS A 178 24.15 -22.99 25.81
N PRO A 179 23.93 -23.50 27.04
CA PRO A 179 24.42 -22.87 28.25
C PRO A 179 25.95 -22.75 28.26
N THR A 180 26.46 -21.82 29.06
CA THR A 180 27.91 -21.61 29.22
C THR A 180 28.59 -22.90 29.62
N GLY A 181 29.73 -23.22 29.01
CA GLY A 181 30.49 -24.42 29.25
C GLY A 181 30.01 -25.66 28.48
N CYS A 182 28.90 -25.57 27.73
CA CYS A 182 28.38 -26.62 26.85
C CYS A 182 28.93 -26.54 25.43
N VAL A 183 29.35 -27.65 24.88
CA VAL A 183 29.63 -27.83 23.44
C VAL A 183 28.37 -28.26 22.70
N SER A 184 27.57 -29.15 23.29
CA SER A 184 26.29 -29.58 22.71
C SER A 184 25.25 -29.73 23.80
N CYS A 185 23.99 -29.43 23.49
CA CYS A 185 22.87 -29.45 24.44
C CYS A 185 21.56 -29.83 23.74
N LEU A 186 20.60 -30.31 24.51
CA LEU A 186 19.22 -30.59 24.07
C LEU A 186 18.29 -29.41 24.37
N SER A 187 18.66 -28.58 25.37
CA SER A 187 17.90 -27.40 25.77
C SER A 187 18.80 -26.48 26.62
N ALA A 188 18.30 -25.30 26.99
CA ALA A 188 18.97 -24.39 27.92
C ALA A 188 19.28 -25.00 29.32
N ALA A 189 18.67 -26.12 29.65
CA ALA A 189 18.83 -26.81 30.94
C ALA A 189 19.56 -28.15 30.84
N VAL A 190 19.83 -28.66 29.63
CA VAL A 190 20.39 -30.02 29.41
C VAL A 190 21.57 -29.97 28.45
N CYS A 191 22.77 -30.04 29.05
CA CYS A 191 24.03 -30.16 28.32
C CYS A 191 24.35 -31.63 28.06
N THR A 192 24.78 -31.97 26.85
CA THR A 192 25.18 -33.35 26.48
C THR A 192 26.67 -33.50 26.43
N THR A 193 27.42 -32.43 26.16
CA THR A 193 28.89 -32.45 26.10
C THR A 193 29.43 -31.14 26.67
N CYS A 194 30.35 -31.22 27.63
CA CYS A 194 31.01 -30.03 28.20
C CYS A 194 32.26 -29.63 27.42
N LEU A 195 32.55 -28.34 27.47
CA LEU A 195 33.85 -27.79 27.01
C LEU A 195 35.01 -28.37 27.81
N SER A 196 36.19 -28.44 27.23
CA SER A 196 37.42 -28.82 27.94
C SER A 196 37.62 -27.95 29.18
N GLY A 197 37.89 -28.58 30.33
CA GLY A 197 38.00 -27.93 31.64
C GLY A 197 36.69 -27.67 32.36
N TYR A 198 35.56 -28.08 31.80
CA TYR A 198 34.23 -28.08 32.46
C TYR A 198 33.81 -29.51 32.79
N TYR A 199 33.12 -29.66 33.89
CA TYR A 199 32.63 -30.97 34.42
C TYR A 199 31.10 -30.98 34.49
N THR A 200 30.51 -32.10 34.12
CA THR A 200 29.06 -32.28 34.21
C THR A 200 28.60 -32.41 35.66
N TYR A 201 27.69 -31.54 36.09
CA TYR A 201 26.99 -31.63 37.34
C TYR A 201 25.49 -31.43 37.10
N GLN A 202 24.68 -32.41 37.50
CA GLN A 202 23.23 -32.52 37.25
C GLN A 202 22.85 -32.35 35.75
N THR A 203 22.98 -31.82 34.91
CA THR A 203 22.67 -31.67 33.49
C THR A 203 23.35 -30.46 32.85
N LEU A 204 24.19 -29.75 33.61
CA LEU A 204 24.90 -28.57 33.18
C LEU A 204 26.42 -28.75 33.36
N CYS A 205 27.19 -27.89 32.75
CA CYS A 205 28.65 -27.90 32.81
C CYS A 205 29.15 -26.75 33.68
N PHE A 206 30.05 -27.07 34.62
CA PHE A 206 30.64 -26.12 35.59
C PHE A 206 32.13 -26.15 35.61
N ASN A 207 32.74 -25.00 35.83
CA ASN A 207 34.18 -24.85 36.12
C ASN A 207 34.37 -23.68 37.10
N PRO A 208 34.81 -23.90 38.38
CA PRO A 208 35.04 -25.19 39.01
C PRO A 208 33.70 -25.97 39.27
N CYS A 209 33.82 -27.27 39.56
CA CYS A 209 32.69 -28.10 39.94
C CYS A 209 32.10 -27.58 41.29
N PRO A 210 30.74 -27.44 41.38
CA PRO A 210 30.12 -27.01 42.62
C PRO A 210 30.47 -27.99 43.77
N SER A 211 30.86 -27.45 44.93
CA SER A 211 31.14 -28.27 46.10
C SER A 211 29.83 -28.95 46.59
N PRO A 212 29.85 -30.25 46.90
CA PRO A 212 28.65 -30.95 47.36
C PRO A 212 28.11 -30.52 48.73
N ASN A 213 28.76 -29.56 49.38
CA ASN A 213 28.39 -29.07 50.71
C ASN A 213 28.35 -27.53 50.72
N VAL A 214 27.13 -26.99 50.46
CA VAL A 214 26.64 -25.77 51.10
C VAL A 214 25.13 -25.94 51.30
#